data_7b220b75840d35ce335e5e228678d4f9
#
_entry.id   7b220b75840d35ce335e5e228678d4f9
#
_cell.length_a   1.000
_cell.length_b   1.000
_cell.length_c   1.000
_cell.angle_alpha   90.00
_cell.angle_beta   90.00
_cell.angle_gamma   90.00
#
_symmetry.space_group_name_H-M   'P 1'
#
loop_
_entity.id
_entity.type
_entity.pdbx_description
1 polymer ?
#
loop_
_entity_poly.entity_id
_entity_poly.type
_entity_poly.pdbx_seq_one_letter_code
_entity_poly.pdbx_strand_id
1 'polypeptide(L)'
;MQGKRNVVVLLLDTVRASAMRESGIPVLRSLAKRGTYYSAAVAPGTWTAPSHASLFTNKRVTEIPGVSKDFFGREEIDPWMVKNRFLNGGETTIASRLSRIGYQTTLLSNNPFLTSTTNLGLGFENIYDVWKESNIKYNKGLAEKLSVIINGGQSARHKMYLASYVCTRLLPKGALDWLYMELRNRLNEGVSKAEGRNRLDKGASDANAALRKYLEQRYNYGPQFIFMNYIEAHENYPARVAQDKWLYMSGILDLDERAARALYNGYIKRIRYLDRKISEAITTMKKSGVLDNATLIITSDHGQMFGEHHMLYHSLQPYEGIARVPLIAVNYTNGKIDSESERFDGPVPMNKLHGAISDLASGRTEALDGQLKGARYTVSEHTGISEGWDETLLRMLKPRSKSAARIYEAKHMNNKRVTAVYCGNMKLMHYFGERKDSMYDLDNDPEEEHNVIDVNRALAIKMAAQAK
;
A
#
# COMPACT_ATOMS: atom_id res chain seq x y z
N MET A 1 32.66 -5.77 20.59
CA MET A 1 31.19 -5.72 20.48
C MET A 1 30.87 -5.53 19.02
N GLN A 2 30.18 -6.47 18.37
CA GLN A 2 29.66 -6.24 17.04
C GLN A 2 28.71 -5.03 17.10
N GLY A 3 28.91 -4.04 16.22
CA GLY A 3 28.04 -2.86 16.16
C GLY A 3 26.59 -3.27 15.90
N LYS A 4 25.63 -2.46 16.31
CA LYS A 4 24.20 -2.69 16.07
C LYS A 4 23.94 -2.88 14.56
N ARG A 5 23.12 -3.84 14.21
CA ARG A 5 22.77 -4.20 12.83
C ARG A 5 21.85 -3.14 12.22
N ASN A 6 22.15 -2.68 11.01
CA ASN A 6 21.23 -1.83 10.25
C ASN A 6 19.95 -2.59 9.90
N VAL A 7 18.82 -1.90 9.86
CA VAL A 7 17.54 -2.47 9.43
C VAL A 7 17.00 -1.67 8.27
N VAL A 8 16.77 -2.34 7.15
CA VAL A 8 16.22 -1.72 5.94
C VAL A 8 14.90 -2.41 5.58
N VAL A 9 13.85 -1.65 5.43
CA VAL A 9 12.55 -2.12 4.98
C VAL A 9 12.24 -1.53 3.60
N LEU A 10 12.05 -2.39 2.60
CA LEU A 10 11.52 -2.02 1.30
C LEU A 10 10.06 -2.48 1.24
N LEU A 11 9.14 -1.54 1.33
CA LEU A 11 7.71 -1.81 1.27
C LEU A 11 7.20 -1.56 -0.16
N LEU A 12 6.56 -2.57 -0.72
CA LEU A 12 6.06 -2.62 -2.08
C LEU A 12 4.53 -2.49 -2.04
N ASP A 13 4.03 -1.27 -2.14
CA ASP A 13 2.59 -0.96 -2.04
C ASP A 13 1.76 -1.82 -3.00
N THR A 14 0.69 -2.43 -2.50
CA THR A 14 -0.26 -3.32 -3.21
C THR A 14 0.30 -4.64 -3.75
N VAL A 15 1.51 -5.06 -3.41
CA VAL A 15 2.04 -6.33 -3.91
C VAL A 15 1.49 -7.52 -3.13
N ARG A 16 0.66 -8.35 -3.78
CA ARG A 16 0.10 -9.57 -3.19
C ARG A 16 1.09 -10.74 -3.22
N ALA A 17 0.97 -11.66 -2.27
CA ALA A 17 1.89 -12.80 -2.15
C ALA A 17 1.89 -13.70 -3.40
N SER A 18 0.76 -13.87 -4.09
CA SER A 18 0.67 -14.67 -5.31
C SER A 18 1.57 -14.15 -6.44
N ALA A 19 1.91 -12.85 -6.45
CA ALA A 19 2.83 -12.28 -7.44
C ALA A 19 4.26 -12.85 -7.32
N MET A 20 4.65 -13.43 -6.16
CA MET A 20 5.94 -14.08 -6.00
C MET A 20 6.10 -15.35 -6.84
N ARG A 21 4.98 -15.91 -7.35
CA ARG A 21 4.99 -17.05 -8.28
C ARG A 21 5.25 -16.66 -9.74
N GLU A 22 5.12 -15.37 -10.05
CA GLU A 22 5.25 -14.85 -11.40
C GLU A 22 6.69 -14.92 -11.95
N SER A 23 6.85 -15.07 -13.24
CA SER A 23 8.15 -14.99 -13.91
C SER A 23 8.63 -13.54 -14.04
N GLY A 24 9.94 -13.35 -14.21
CA GLY A 24 10.53 -12.03 -14.49
C GLY A 24 10.74 -11.14 -13.26
N ILE A 25 10.84 -11.74 -12.07
CA ILE A 25 11.21 -11.10 -10.80
C ILE A 25 12.41 -11.81 -10.15
N PRO A 26 13.57 -11.86 -10.86
CA PRO A 26 14.70 -12.66 -10.41
C PRO A 26 15.31 -12.21 -9.08
N VAL A 27 15.27 -10.91 -8.77
CA VAL A 27 15.84 -10.35 -7.53
C VAL A 27 15.00 -10.79 -6.34
N LEU A 28 13.69 -10.55 -6.35
CA LEU A 28 12.78 -10.96 -5.28
C LEU A 28 12.83 -12.48 -5.05
N ARG A 29 12.83 -13.26 -6.12
CA ARG A 29 12.95 -14.73 -6.03
C ARG A 29 14.30 -15.19 -5.47
N SER A 30 15.40 -14.54 -5.86
CA SER A 30 16.72 -14.85 -5.31
C SER A 30 16.80 -14.57 -3.82
N LEU A 31 16.24 -13.42 -3.38
CA LEU A 31 16.20 -13.04 -1.97
C LEU A 31 15.34 -14.01 -1.16
N ALA A 32 14.16 -14.38 -1.67
CA ALA A 32 13.26 -15.36 -1.04
C ALA A 32 13.90 -16.75 -0.91
N LYS A 33 14.77 -17.15 -1.86
CA LYS A 33 15.49 -18.42 -1.81
C LYS A 33 16.73 -18.41 -0.90
N ARG A 34 17.28 -17.25 -0.59
CA ARG A 34 18.53 -17.09 0.13
C ARG A 34 18.36 -16.51 1.53
N GLY A 35 17.15 -16.15 1.90
CA GLY A 35 16.76 -15.66 3.21
C GLY A 35 15.58 -16.43 3.77
N THR A 36 14.92 -15.90 4.78
CA THR A 36 13.65 -16.41 5.30
C THR A 36 12.51 -15.84 4.47
N TYR A 37 11.73 -16.70 3.85
CA TYR A 37 10.50 -16.35 3.14
C TYR A 37 9.27 -16.80 3.91
N TYR A 38 8.47 -15.84 4.40
CA TYR A 38 7.19 -16.08 5.05
C TYR A 38 6.10 -16.02 4.00
N SER A 39 5.64 -17.17 3.53
CA SER A 39 4.70 -17.25 2.40
C SER A 39 3.26 -16.88 2.76
N ALA A 40 2.98 -16.80 4.06
CA ALA A 40 1.66 -16.55 4.62
C ALA A 40 1.61 -15.29 5.51
N ALA A 41 2.35 -14.24 5.15
CA ALA A 41 2.26 -12.95 5.84
C ALA A 41 0.90 -12.29 5.57
N VAL A 42 0.25 -11.82 6.65
CA VAL A 42 -1.10 -11.26 6.63
C VAL A 42 -1.05 -9.78 6.91
N ALA A 43 -1.45 -8.97 5.94
CA ALA A 43 -1.57 -7.52 6.06
C ALA A 43 -2.58 -7.14 7.15
N PRO A 44 -2.29 -6.19 8.03
CA PRO A 44 -3.20 -5.86 9.12
C PRO A 44 -4.45 -5.12 8.65
N GLY A 45 -4.38 -4.40 7.53
CA GLY A 45 -5.47 -3.65 6.93
C GLY A 45 -5.61 -3.91 5.44
N THR A 46 -6.64 -3.35 4.83
CA THR A 46 -6.98 -3.58 3.42
C THR A 46 -6.60 -2.42 2.49
N TRP A 47 -5.88 -1.41 3.02
CA TRP A 47 -5.35 -0.27 2.28
C TRP A 47 -4.23 0.43 3.07
N THR A 48 -3.54 1.37 2.43
CA THR A 48 -2.28 1.95 2.89
C THR A 48 -2.31 2.49 4.32
N ALA A 49 -3.22 3.43 4.64
CA ALA A 49 -3.13 4.14 5.91
C ALA A 49 -3.36 3.23 7.13
N PRO A 50 -4.42 2.39 7.21
CA PRO A 50 -4.59 1.47 8.34
C PRO A 50 -3.48 0.43 8.45
N SER A 51 -3.00 -0.09 7.31
CA SER A 51 -1.90 -1.06 7.32
C SER A 51 -0.61 -0.47 7.88
N HIS A 52 -0.20 0.71 7.40
CA HIS A 52 1.01 1.38 7.91
C HIS A 52 0.85 1.82 9.37
N ALA A 53 -0.31 2.36 9.75
CA ALA A 53 -0.56 2.73 11.15
C ALA A 53 -0.40 1.51 12.08
N SER A 54 -0.93 0.36 11.68
CA SER A 54 -0.81 -0.89 12.42
C SER A 54 0.63 -1.42 12.43
N LEU A 55 1.31 -1.45 11.27
CA LEU A 55 2.73 -1.83 11.16
C LEU A 55 3.63 -0.96 12.05
N PHE A 56 3.39 0.34 12.10
CA PHE A 56 4.23 1.26 12.85
C PHE A 56 3.96 1.27 14.35
N THR A 57 2.78 0.86 14.81
CA THR A 57 2.39 0.95 16.22
C THR A 57 2.25 -0.39 16.93
N ASN A 58 2.32 -1.52 16.21
CA ASN A 58 2.03 -2.86 16.73
C ASN A 58 0.58 -3.05 17.22
N LYS A 59 -0.31 -2.15 16.90
CA LYS A 59 -1.74 -2.20 17.27
C LYS A 59 -2.55 -2.84 16.15
N ARG A 60 -3.71 -3.39 16.49
CA ARG A 60 -4.72 -3.74 15.49
C ARG A 60 -5.27 -2.45 14.85
N VAL A 61 -5.77 -2.52 13.62
CA VAL A 61 -6.35 -1.37 12.92
C VAL A 61 -7.49 -0.75 13.73
N THR A 62 -8.33 -1.58 14.33
CA THR A 62 -9.47 -1.14 15.15
C THR A 62 -9.08 -0.48 16.47
N GLU A 63 -7.85 -0.67 16.94
CA GLU A 63 -7.30 -0.02 18.14
C GLU A 63 -6.70 1.36 17.85
N ILE A 64 -6.66 1.78 16.58
CA ILE A 64 -6.07 3.05 16.17
C ILE A 64 -7.19 4.03 15.81
N PRO A 65 -7.49 5.03 16.67
CA PRO A 65 -8.63 5.93 16.48
C PRO A 65 -8.61 6.68 15.14
N GLY A 66 -7.43 7.07 14.66
CA GLY A 66 -7.26 7.84 13.44
C GLY A 66 -7.52 7.06 12.14
N VAL A 67 -7.71 5.75 12.20
CA VAL A 67 -8.03 4.89 11.05
C VAL A 67 -9.30 4.07 11.26
N SER A 68 -9.98 4.26 12.39
CA SER A 68 -11.28 3.66 12.67
C SER A 68 -12.41 4.40 11.92
N LYS A 69 -13.55 3.74 11.73
CA LYS A 69 -14.70 4.28 10.99
C LYS A 69 -15.19 5.66 11.48
N ASP A 70 -15.09 5.92 12.78
CA ASP A 70 -15.56 7.17 13.38
C ASP A 70 -14.71 8.39 12.98
N PHE A 71 -13.49 8.15 12.48
CA PHE A 71 -12.63 9.20 11.98
C PHE A 71 -13.05 9.69 10.58
N PHE A 72 -13.49 8.80 9.72
CA PHE A 72 -13.86 9.11 8.34
C PHE A 72 -15.26 9.74 8.18
N GLY A 73 -16.09 9.70 9.22
CA GLY A 73 -17.45 10.26 9.19
C GLY A 73 -17.55 11.78 9.38
N ARG A 74 -16.44 12.51 9.54
CA ARG A 74 -16.47 13.92 9.95
C ARG A 74 -15.91 14.94 8.97
N GLU A 75 -15.04 14.57 8.02
CA GLU A 75 -14.46 15.52 7.05
C GLU A 75 -14.18 14.87 5.70
N GLU A 76 -14.38 15.66 4.61
CA GLU A 76 -13.98 15.28 3.25
C GLU A 76 -12.46 15.05 3.22
N ILE A 77 -12.04 13.84 2.83
CA ILE A 77 -10.64 13.60 2.52
C ILE A 77 -10.34 14.28 1.19
N ASP A 78 -9.71 15.45 1.26
CA ASP A 78 -9.03 16.02 0.10
C ASP A 78 -7.73 15.21 -0.10
N PRO A 79 -7.60 14.42 -1.19
CA PRO A 79 -6.39 13.65 -1.45
C PRO A 79 -5.14 14.51 -1.63
N TRP A 80 -5.31 15.82 -1.80
CA TRP A 80 -4.24 16.80 -2.01
C TRP A 80 -3.91 17.60 -0.75
N MET A 81 -4.84 17.65 0.19
CA MET A 81 -4.64 18.24 1.51
C MET A 81 -5.04 17.21 2.56
N VAL A 82 -4.20 16.21 2.78
CA VAL A 82 -4.40 15.24 3.85
C VAL A 82 -4.26 15.99 5.18
N LYS A 83 -5.36 16.60 5.62
CA LYS A 83 -5.47 17.19 6.95
C LYS A 83 -5.64 16.12 8.04
N ASN A 84 -5.91 14.90 7.63
CA ASN A 84 -6.24 13.81 8.53
C ASN A 84 -4.98 13.20 9.12
N ARG A 85 -4.87 13.24 10.43
CA ARG A 85 -3.82 12.58 11.18
C ARG A 85 -4.24 11.16 11.48
N PHE A 86 -3.60 10.18 10.83
CA PHE A 86 -3.88 8.77 11.06
C PHE A 86 -3.35 8.25 12.40
N LEU A 87 -2.32 8.91 12.95
CA LEU A 87 -1.81 8.63 14.29
C LEU A 87 -1.97 9.86 15.18
N ASN A 88 -2.33 9.63 16.42
CA ASN A 88 -2.25 10.68 17.46
C ASN A 88 -0.78 10.94 17.81
N GLY A 89 -0.42 12.17 18.14
CA GLY A 89 0.97 12.53 18.41
C GLY A 89 1.64 11.81 19.60
N GLY A 90 0.86 11.10 20.43
CA GLY A 90 1.34 10.30 21.55
C GLY A 90 1.65 8.83 21.23
N GLU A 91 1.49 8.37 19.98
CA GLU A 91 1.73 6.99 19.62
C GLU A 91 3.23 6.66 19.62
N THR A 92 3.59 5.50 20.20
CA THR A 92 4.95 4.98 20.10
C THR A 92 5.09 4.18 18.82
N THR A 93 5.73 4.78 17.80
CA THR A 93 6.00 4.13 16.53
C THR A 93 7.30 3.33 16.56
N ILE A 94 7.48 2.42 15.57
CA ILE A 94 8.75 1.70 15.37
C ILE A 94 9.92 2.68 15.23
N ALA A 95 9.74 3.76 14.45
CA ALA A 95 10.77 4.77 14.24
C ALA A 95 11.13 5.47 15.55
N SER A 96 10.13 5.92 16.34
CA SER A 96 10.40 6.57 17.63
C SER A 96 11.06 5.63 18.64
N ARG A 97 10.74 4.33 18.60
CA ARG A 97 11.35 3.32 19.46
C ARG A 97 12.82 3.07 19.09
N LEU A 98 13.11 2.98 17.81
CA LEU A 98 14.47 2.75 17.31
C LEU A 98 15.36 4.00 17.51
N SER A 99 14.82 5.20 17.30
CA SER A 99 15.54 6.43 17.60
C SER A 99 15.98 6.51 19.07
N ARG A 100 15.11 6.14 20.02
CA ARG A 100 15.45 6.11 21.47
C ARG A 100 16.61 5.18 21.81
N ILE A 101 16.86 4.16 21.00
CA ILE A 101 18.00 3.26 21.19
C ILE A 101 19.17 3.60 20.27
N GLY A 102 19.19 4.80 19.67
CA GLY A 102 20.31 5.38 18.94
C GLY A 102 20.38 5.05 17.45
N TYR A 103 19.29 4.58 16.84
CA TYR A 103 19.19 4.46 15.37
C TYR A 103 18.91 5.82 14.74
N GLN A 104 19.55 6.12 13.64
CA GLN A 104 19.07 7.13 12.72
C GLN A 104 17.91 6.56 11.92
N THR A 105 16.78 7.25 11.94
CA THR A 105 15.53 6.76 11.35
C THR A 105 15.16 7.59 10.12
N THR A 106 15.02 6.93 8.97
CA THR A 106 14.79 7.58 7.68
C THR A 106 13.61 6.96 6.95
N LEU A 107 12.68 7.81 6.53
CA LEU A 107 11.54 7.48 5.67
C LEU A 107 11.76 8.08 4.28
N LEU A 108 11.75 7.24 3.24
CA LEU A 108 11.72 7.67 1.84
C LEU A 108 10.39 7.19 1.22
N SER A 109 9.50 8.09 0.89
CA SER A 109 8.15 7.73 0.48
C SER A 109 7.70 8.41 -0.80
N ASN A 110 7.20 7.59 -1.74
CA ASN A 110 6.43 8.04 -2.90
C ASN A 110 4.93 8.13 -2.62
N ASN A 111 4.47 7.66 -1.46
CA ASN A 111 3.07 7.64 -1.11
C ASN A 111 2.70 8.90 -0.30
N PRO A 112 1.72 9.72 -0.74
CA PRO A 112 1.31 10.95 -0.05
C PRO A 112 0.69 10.70 1.33
N PHE A 113 0.27 9.48 1.65
CA PHE A 113 -0.20 9.12 2.99
C PHE A 113 0.95 8.92 3.99
N LEU A 114 2.16 8.58 3.53
CA LEU A 114 3.33 8.35 4.38
C LEU A 114 4.17 9.61 4.52
N THR A 115 3.67 10.57 5.28
CA THR A 115 4.30 11.89 5.47
C THR A 115 4.20 12.33 6.92
N SER A 116 4.90 13.42 7.25
CA SER A 116 4.77 14.08 8.55
C SER A 116 3.37 14.66 8.80
N THR A 117 2.69 15.10 7.73
CA THR A 117 1.38 15.77 7.85
C THR A 117 0.25 14.81 8.26
N THR A 118 0.38 13.53 7.94
CA THR A 118 -0.57 12.46 8.32
C THR A 118 -0.22 11.78 9.65
N ASN A 119 0.90 12.15 10.26
CA ASN A 119 1.54 11.48 11.39
C ASN A 119 2.00 10.03 11.12
N LEU A 120 1.88 9.49 9.91
CA LEU A 120 2.51 8.20 9.58
C LEU A 120 4.05 8.31 9.48
N GLY A 121 4.59 9.52 9.35
CA GLY A 121 6.02 9.79 9.50
C GLY A 121 6.49 10.01 10.94
N LEU A 122 5.63 9.82 11.95
CA LEU A 122 5.96 10.10 13.35
C LEU A 122 7.13 9.24 13.83
N GLY A 123 8.15 9.90 14.41
CA GLY A 123 9.36 9.28 14.95
C GLY A 123 10.50 9.09 13.96
N PHE A 124 10.29 9.32 12.67
CA PHE A 124 11.37 9.41 11.70
C PHE A 124 12.08 10.77 11.81
N GLU A 125 13.41 10.72 11.93
CA GLU A 125 14.27 11.93 12.00
C GLU A 125 14.44 12.56 10.62
N ASN A 126 14.52 11.73 9.58
CA ASN A 126 14.65 12.17 8.21
C ASN A 126 13.44 11.68 7.40
N ILE A 127 12.72 12.61 6.78
CA ILE A 127 11.58 12.30 5.93
C ILE A 127 11.81 12.90 4.55
N TYR A 128 11.88 12.03 3.54
CA TYR A 128 11.98 12.41 2.14
C TYR A 128 10.62 12.16 1.46
N ASP A 129 9.83 13.23 1.34
CA ASP A 129 8.57 13.23 0.62
C ASP A 129 8.82 13.22 -0.91
N VAL A 130 9.32 12.09 -1.44
CA VAL A 130 9.75 11.96 -2.84
C VAL A 130 8.63 12.31 -3.82
N TRP A 131 7.39 11.99 -3.47
CA TRP A 131 6.20 12.33 -4.24
C TRP A 131 6.03 13.85 -4.45
N LYS A 132 6.48 14.70 -3.52
CA LYS A 132 6.45 16.17 -3.66
C LYS A 132 7.45 16.62 -4.71
N GLU A 133 8.67 16.12 -4.68
CA GLU A 133 9.73 16.47 -5.63
C GLU A 133 9.36 16.06 -7.06
N SER A 134 8.82 14.87 -7.24
CA SER A 134 8.30 14.39 -8.52
C SER A 134 7.19 15.29 -9.05
N ASN A 135 6.27 15.74 -8.17
CA ASN A 135 5.20 16.67 -8.53
C ASN A 135 5.70 18.09 -8.81
N ILE A 136 6.72 18.60 -8.08
CA ILE A 136 7.30 19.94 -8.30
C ILE A 136 8.04 19.98 -9.63
N LYS A 137 8.89 19.02 -9.93
CA LYS A 137 9.57 18.88 -11.23
C LYS A 137 8.55 18.82 -12.37
N TYR A 138 7.47 18.06 -12.17
CA TYR A 138 6.38 17.95 -13.10
C TYR A 138 5.66 19.29 -13.34
N ASN A 139 5.25 20.01 -12.29
CA ASN A 139 4.55 21.28 -12.39
C ASN A 139 5.43 22.37 -13.04
N LYS A 140 6.74 22.37 -12.78
CA LYS A 140 7.69 23.31 -13.40
C LYS A 140 7.84 23.03 -14.90
N GLY A 141 8.05 21.76 -15.30
CA GLY A 141 8.10 21.37 -16.71
C GLY A 141 6.78 21.61 -17.44
N LEU A 142 5.64 21.42 -16.77
CA LEU A 142 4.32 21.72 -17.32
C LEU A 142 4.11 23.22 -17.50
N ALA A 143 4.47 24.04 -16.51
CA ALA A 143 4.37 25.50 -16.59
C ALA A 143 5.23 26.06 -17.73
N GLU A 144 6.44 25.54 -17.92
CA GLU A 144 7.32 25.92 -19.04
C GLU A 144 6.72 25.53 -20.40
N LYS A 145 6.19 24.30 -20.54
CA LYS A 145 5.54 23.84 -21.79
C LYS A 145 4.21 24.52 -22.06
N LEU A 146 3.39 24.77 -21.03
CA LEU A 146 2.18 25.57 -21.16
C LEU A 146 2.50 27.02 -21.57
N SER A 147 3.61 27.58 -21.06
CA SER A 147 4.06 28.92 -21.51
C SER A 147 4.41 28.95 -22.99
N VAL A 148 5.05 27.90 -23.52
CA VAL A 148 5.36 27.76 -24.95
C VAL A 148 4.09 27.56 -25.78
N ILE A 149 3.14 26.74 -25.32
CA ILE A 149 1.85 26.52 -26.01
C ILE A 149 0.98 27.77 -25.93
N ILE A 150 1.00 28.50 -24.82
CA ILE A 150 0.24 29.72 -24.57
C ILE A 150 0.82 30.90 -25.34
N ASN A 151 2.13 30.95 -25.48
CA ASN A 151 2.81 32.02 -26.23
C ASN A 151 2.74 31.84 -27.75
N GLY A 152 2.34 30.64 -28.22
CA GLY A 152 2.25 30.29 -29.65
C GLY A 152 0.99 30.71 -30.41
N GLY A 153 -0.02 31.33 -29.75
CA GLY A 153 -1.20 31.83 -30.49
C GLY A 153 -2.34 32.35 -29.60
N GLN A 154 -2.83 33.56 -29.89
CA GLN A 154 -3.91 34.21 -29.15
C GLN A 154 -5.24 33.41 -29.12
N SER A 155 -5.54 32.64 -30.16
CA SER A 155 -6.81 31.89 -30.27
C SER A 155 -6.94 30.72 -29.29
N ALA A 156 -5.83 30.05 -28.96
CA ALA A 156 -5.82 28.92 -27.99
C ALA A 156 -5.98 29.43 -26.55
N ARG A 157 -5.38 30.58 -26.24
CA ARG A 157 -5.52 31.27 -24.95
C ARG A 157 -6.98 31.61 -24.62
N HIS A 158 -7.68 32.20 -25.61
CA HIS A 158 -9.08 32.59 -25.44
C HIS A 158 -10.02 31.39 -25.26
N LYS A 159 -9.78 30.30 -25.99
CA LYS A 159 -10.55 29.04 -25.86
C LYS A 159 -10.31 28.37 -24.52
N MET A 160 -9.09 28.32 -24.00
CA MET A 160 -8.77 27.77 -22.66
C MET A 160 -9.36 28.64 -21.53
N TYR A 161 -9.32 29.97 -21.68
CA TYR A 161 -9.91 30.88 -20.69
C TYR A 161 -11.43 30.75 -20.65
N LEU A 162 -12.08 30.64 -21.80
CA LEU A 162 -13.52 30.37 -21.92
C LEU A 162 -13.91 28.99 -21.39
N ALA A 163 -13.14 27.95 -21.68
CA ALA A 163 -13.35 26.61 -21.16
C ALA A 163 -13.21 26.58 -19.62
N SER A 164 -12.16 27.21 -19.08
CA SER A 164 -11.97 27.38 -17.64
C SER A 164 -13.12 28.16 -16.99
N TYR A 165 -13.55 29.28 -17.60
CA TYR A 165 -14.64 30.11 -17.08
C TYR A 165 -16.01 29.43 -17.12
N VAL A 166 -16.30 28.68 -18.18
CA VAL A 166 -17.52 27.87 -18.31
C VAL A 166 -17.52 26.72 -17.30
N CYS A 167 -16.39 26.04 -17.15
CA CYS A 167 -16.24 24.95 -16.18
C CYS A 167 -16.41 25.44 -14.73
N THR A 168 -15.90 26.65 -14.39
CA THR A 168 -16.00 27.18 -13.02
C THR A 168 -17.41 27.65 -12.63
N ARG A 169 -18.28 27.93 -13.59
CA ARG A 169 -19.66 28.42 -13.30
C ARG A 169 -20.78 27.42 -13.55
N LEU A 170 -20.57 26.41 -14.40
CA LEU A 170 -21.62 25.48 -14.82
C LEU A 170 -21.48 24.06 -14.25
N LEU A 171 -20.33 23.72 -13.67
CA LEU A 171 -20.10 22.38 -13.11
C LEU A 171 -20.08 22.42 -11.58
N PRO A 172 -20.66 21.41 -10.90
CA PRO A 172 -20.51 21.24 -9.46
C PRO A 172 -19.03 21.17 -9.07
N LYS A 173 -18.63 21.66 -7.88
CA LYS A 173 -17.22 21.72 -7.44
C LYS A 173 -16.44 20.41 -7.66
N GLY A 174 -17.04 19.24 -7.44
CA GLY A 174 -16.41 17.94 -7.68
C GLY A 174 -16.16 17.58 -9.16
N ALA A 175 -16.88 18.19 -10.11
CA ALA A 175 -16.65 17.94 -11.54
C ALA A 175 -15.44 18.68 -12.08
N LEU A 176 -15.08 19.80 -11.46
CA LEU A 176 -13.84 20.55 -11.78
C LEU A 176 -12.60 19.79 -11.32
N ASP A 177 -12.65 19.19 -10.14
CA ASP A 177 -11.56 18.38 -9.60
C ASP A 177 -11.34 17.15 -10.49
N TRP A 178 -12.43 16.51 -10.93
CA TRP A 178 -12.37 15.40 -11.90
C TRP A 178 -11.76 15.82 -13.24
N LEU A 179 -12.21 16.94 -13.83
CA LEU A 179 -11.70 17.42 -15.10
C LEU A 179 -10.21 17.81 -14.99
N TYR A 180 -9.82 18.44 -13.90
CA TYR A 180 -8.45 18.76 -13.58
C TYR A 180 -7.58 17.49 -13.47
N MET A 181 -8.06 16.47 -12.77
CA MET A 181 -7.36 15.20 -12.61
C MET A 181 -7.22 14.45 -13.95
N GLU A 182 -8.26 14.42 -14.75
CA GLU A 182 -8.23 13.79 -16.09
C GLU A 182 -7.29 14.51 -17.04
N LEU A 183 -7.36 15.83 -17.11
CA LEU A 183 -6.43 16.64 -17.90
C LEU A 183 -4.99 16.47 -17.41
N ARG A 184 -4.76 16.47 -16.11
CA ARG A 184 -3.46 16.22 -15.50
C ARG A 184 -2.91 14.84 -15.86
N ASN A 185 -3.75 13.78 -15.83
CA ASN A 185 -3.32 12.43 -16.18
C ASN A 185 -2.97 12.30 -17.66
N ARG A 186 -3.75 12.90 -18.56
CA ARG A 186 -3.45 12.93 -20.01
C ARG A 186 -2.19 13.72 -20.32
N LEU A 187 -1.99 14.82 -19.62
CA LEU A 187 -0.77 15.63 -19.73
C LEU A 187 0.44 14.89 -19.15
N ASN A 188 0.29 14.15 -18.02
CA ASN A 188 1.31 13.27 -17.45
C ASN A 188 1.74 12.19 -18.43
N GLU A 189 0.80 11.55 -19.12
CA GLU A 189 1.11 10.57 -20.15
C GLU A 189 1.88 11.18 -21.32
N GLY A 190 1.51 12.39 -21.73
CA GLY A 190 2.18 13.14 -22.79
C GLY A 190 3.59 13.57 -22.39
N VAL A 191 3.78 14.09 -21.19
CA VAL A 191 5.07 14.53 -20.65
C VAL A 191 6.02 13.37 -20.43
N SER A 192 5.55 12.26 -19.83
CA SER A 192 6.36 11.04 -19.66
C SER A 192 6.88 10.50 -20.99
N LYS A 193 6.05 10.57 -22.04
CA LYS A 193 6.48 10.23 -23.41
C LYS A 193 7.56 11.19 -23.93
N ALA A 194 7.41 12.49 -23.70
CA ALA A 194 8.32 13.52 -24.20
C ALA A 194 9.65 13.56 -23.45
N GLU A 195 9.68 13.14 -22.16
CA GLU A 195 10.87 13.10 -21.33
C GLU A 195 11.61 11.77 -21.39
N GLY A 196 11.14 10.80 -22.18
CA GLY A 196 11.73 9.45 -22.25
C GLY A 196 11.64 8.65 -20.94
N ARG A 197 10.81 9.10 -19.97
CA ARG A 197 10.60 8.38 -18.71
C ARG A 197 9.83 7.10 -18.96
N ASN A 198 10.24 6.05 -18.25
CA ASN A 198 9.51 4.78 -18.29
C ASN A 198 8.11 5.00 -17.69
N ARG A 199 7.05 4.68 -18.43
CA ARG A 199 5.64 4.77 -17.97
C ARG A 199 5.33 3.94 -16.72
N LEU A 200 6.20 2.99 -16.38
CA LEU A 200 6.06 2.15 -15.20
C LEU A 200 6.65 2.81 -13.95
N ASP A 201 7.44 3.89 -14.10
CA ASP A 201 8.06 4.61 -12.99
C ASP A 201 7.07 5.61 -12.40
N LYS A 202 6.67 5.37 -11.17
CA LYS A 202 5.83 6.28 -10.38
C LYS A 202 6.63 7.01 -9.31
N GLY A 203 7.97 7.00 -9.42
CA GLY A 203 8.90 7.67 -8.53
C GLY A 203 9.93 6.73 -7.89
N ALA A 204 9.98 5.43 -8.26
CA ALA A 204 11.03 4.54 -7.75
C ALA A 204 12.44 5.01 -8.11
N SER A 205 12.62 5.62 -9.29
CA SER A 205 13.91 6.22 -9.67
C SER A 205 14.27 7.41 -8.78
N ASP A 206 13.29 8.25 -8.45
CA ASP A 206 13.49 9.39 -7.55
C ASP A 206 13.75 8.92 -6.11
N ALA A 207 13.05 7.86 -5.65
CA ALA A 207 13.29 7.24 -4.33
C ALA A 207 14.71 6.65 -4.23
N ASN A 208 15.17 5.97 -5.28
CA ASN A 208 16.53 5.43 -5.34
C ASN A 208 17.59 6.56 -5.39
N ALA A 209 17.31 7.67 -6.06
CA ALA A 209 18.17 8.85 -6.08
C ALA A 209 18.23 9.52 -4.69
N ALA A 210 17.11 9.64 -4.00
CA ALA A 210 17.04 10.15 -2.63
C ALA A 210 17.78 9.24 -1.65
N LEU A 211 17.64 7.90 -1.78
CA LEU A 211 18.41 6.93 -1.00
C LEU A 211 19.91 7.13 -1.20
N ARG A 212 20.37 7.25 -2.44
CA ARG A 212 21.80 7.46 -2.75
C ARG A 212 22.31 8.73 -2.08
N LYS A 213 21.60 9.86 -2.26
CA LYS A 213 21.96 11.13 -1.66
C LYS A 213 22.01 11.06 -0.12
N TYR A 214 21.03 10.38 0.49
CA TYR A 214 21.01 10.17 1.93
C TYR A 214 22.25 9.39 2.41
N LEU A 215 22.57 8.27 1.77
CA LEU A 215 23.69 7.42 2.14
C LEU A 215 25.04 8.12 1.95
N GLU A 216 25.20 8.94 0.92
CA GLU A 216 26.41 9.76 0.69
C GLU A 216 26.62 10.82 1.78
N GLN A 217 25.54 11.36 2.34
CA GLN A 217 25.61 12.49 3.27
C GLN A 217 25.59 12.09 4.75
N ARG A 218 24.96 10.97 5.11
CA ARG A 218 24.57 10.71 6.49
C ARG A 218 24.91 9.32 7.05
N TYR A 219 25.39 8.42 6.23
CA TYR A 219 25.58 7.02 6.63
C TYR A 219 26.51 6.78 7.84
N ASN A 220 27.48 7.64 8.09
CA ASN A 220 28.54 7.42 9.08
C ASN A 220 28.16 7.74 10.55
N TYR A 221 26.91 8.03 10.87
CA TYR A 221 26.49 8.52 12.18
C TYR A 221 25.79 7.48 13.08
N GLY A 222 26.00 6.19 12.86
CA GLY A 222 25.43 5.13 13.73
C GLY A 222 24.53 4.14 12.98
N PRO A 223 23.85 3.24 13.71
CA PRO A 223 23.00 2.23 13.10
C PRO A 223 21.79 2.89 12.41
N GLN A 224 21.42 2.34 11.25
CA GLN A 224 20.37 2.91 10.39
C GLN A 224 19.09 2.10 10.46
N PHE A 225 17.93 2.79 10.58
CA PHE A 225 16.61 2.26 10.23
C PHE A 225 16.10 3.01 9.01
N ILE A 226 16.09 2.35 7.86
CA ILE A 226 15.64 2.93 6.59
C ILE A 226 14.34 2.25 6.18
N PHE A 227 13.27 3.03 6.02
CA PHE A 227 12.00 2.58 5.50
C PHE A 227 11.73 3.25 4.15
N MET A 228 11.64 2.44 3.09
CA MET A 228 11.34 2.91 1.74
C MET A 228 10.00 2.36 1.27
N ASN A 229 9.15 3.24 0.77
CA ASN A 229 7.87 2.85 0.16
C ASN A 229 7.93 3.07 -1.36
N TYR A 230 7.57 2.03 -2.12
CA TYR A 230 7.44 2.04 -3.58
C TYR A 230 5.98 1.83 -3.97
N ILE A 231 5.46 2.64 -4.90
CA ILE A 231 4.04 2.60 -5.31
C ILE A 231 3.84 2.13 -6.77
N GLU A 232 4.82 1.55 -7.38
CA GLU A 232 4.77 1.17 -8.80
C GLU A 232 3.70 0.15 -9.10
N ALA A 233 3.47 -0.80 -8.18
CA ALA A 233 2.46 -1.85 -8.34
C ALA A 233 1.03 -1.34 -8.14
N HIS A 234 0.87 -0.26 -7.39
CA HIS A 234 -0.43 0.40 -7.20
C HIS A 234 -1.04 0.81 -8.55
N GLU A 235 -2.35 0.77 -8.68
CA GLU A 235 -3.02 1.22 -9.91
C GLU A 235 -2.75 2.69 -10.20
N ASN A 236 -2.81 3.07 -11.48
CA ASN A 236 -2.88 4.49 -11.82
C ASN A 236 -4.31 4.96 -11.50
N TYR A 237 -4.46 5.84 -10.55
CA TYR A 237 -5.71 6.54 -10.35
C TYR A 237 -5.89 7.69 -11.34
N PRO A 238 -6.58 7.47 -12.46
CA PRO A 238 -7.50 8.48 -12.94
C PRO A 238 -8.77 8.36 -12.10
N ALA A 239 -9.49 9.44 -11.90
CA ALA A 239 -10.82 9.44 -11.27
C ALA A 239 -11.77 8.38 -11.87
N ARG A 240 -11.56 8.00 -13.13
CA ARG A 240 -12.24 6.93 -13.84
C ARG A 240 -12.07 5.54 -13.20
N VAL A 241 -10.90 5.24 -12.66
CA VAL A 241 -10.61 3.92 -12.05
C VAL A 241 -11.40 3.72 -10.75
N ALA A 242 -11.55 4.76 -9.94
CA ALA A 242 -12.39 4.70 -8.76
C ALA A 242 -13.88 4.51 -9.12
N GLN A 243 -14.32 5.09 -10.23
CA GLN A 243 -15.67 4.88 -10.78
C GLN A 243 -15.83 3.44 -11.30
N ASP A 244 -14.87 2.93 -12.05
CA ASP A 244 -14.90 1.59 -12.63
C ASP A 244 -15.02 0.51 -11.55
N LYS A 245 -14.37 0.69 -10.38
CA LYS A 245 -14.49 -0.20 -9.22
C LYS A 245 -15.95 -0.37 -8.77
N TRP A 246 -16.64 0.75 -8.54
CA TRP A 246 -18.03 0.70 -8.06
C TRP A 246 -19.02 0.30 -9.15
N LEU A 247 -18.78 0.68 -10.40
CA LEU A 247 -19.58 0.24 -11.54
C LEU A 247 -19.48 -1.27 -11.73
N TYR A 248 -18.27 -1.83 -11.59
CA TYR A 248 -18.03 -3.26 -11.65
C TYR A 248 -18.72 -4.00 -10.48
N MET A 249 -18.47 -3.57 -9.26
CA MET A 249 -19.04 -4.19 -8.06
C MET A 249 -20.55 -4.08 -7.96
N SER A 250 -21.17 -3.10 -8.63
CA SER A 250 -22.63 -2.95 -8.74
C SER A 250 -23.25 -3.74 -9.90
N GLY A 251 -22.43 -4.46 -10.69
CA GLY A 251 -22.89 -5.19 -11.87
C GLY A 251 -23.39 -4.29 -13.01
N ILE A 252 -22.99 -3.01 -13.04
CA ILE A 252 -23.28 -2.07 -14.15
C ILE A 252 -22.20 -2.17 -15.21
N LEU A 253 -20.94 -2.29 -14.79
CA LEU A 253 -19.80 -2.61 -15.67
C LEU A 253 -19.49 -4.09 -15.55
N ASP A 254 -19.41 -4.77 -16.67
CA ASP A 254 -18.92 -6.14 -16.71
C ASP A 254 -17.44 -6.14 -17.13
N LEU A 255 -16.62 -6.86 -16.38
CA LEU A 255 -15.23 -7.15 -16.75
C LEU A 255 -15.18 -8.61 -17.14
N ASP A 256 -15.08 -8.86 -18.45
CA ASP A 256 -14.82 -10.19 -18.91
C ASP A 256 -13.44 -10.70 -18.46
N GLU A 257 -13.23 -11.99 -18.56
CA GLU A 257 -11.96 -12.62 -18.16
C GLU A 257 -10.75 -12.01 -18.88
N ARG A 258 -10.93 -11.57 -20.13
CA ARG A 258 -9.88 -10.94 -20.93
C ARG A 258 -9.48 -9.57 -20.35
N ALA A 259 -10.47 -8.78 -19.93
CA ALA A 259 -10.22 -7.47 -19.30
C ALA A 259 -9.56 -7.63 -17.93
N ALA A 260 -10.04 -8.55 -17.09
CA ALA A 260 -9.44 -8.88 -15.79
C ALA A 260 -7.98 -9.33 -15.94
N ARG A 261 -7.70 -10.23 -16.89
CA ARG A 261 -6.36 -10.70 -17.24
C ARG A 261 -5.46 -9.58 -17.77
N ALA A 262 -5.99 -8.65 -18.55
CA ALA A 262 -5.24 -7.48 -19.02
C ALA A 262 -4.82 -6.55 -17.87
N LEU A 263 -5.71 -6.32 -16.90
CA LEU A 263 -5.39 -5.56 -15.67
C LEU A 263 -4.30 -6.25 -14.85
N TYR A 264 -4.44 -7.56 -14.62
CA TYR A 264 -3.44 -8.35 -13.91
C TYR A 264 -2.08 -8.35 -14.62
N ASN A 265 -2.04 -8.53 -15.93
CA ASN A 265 -0.80 -8.48 -16.72
C ASN A 265 -0.13 -7.08 -16.62
N GLY A 266 -0.92 -6.02 -16.60
CA GLY A 266 -0.43 -4.66 -16.36
C GLY A 266 0.23 -4.50 -14.99
N TYR A 267 -0.39 -5.06 -13.97
CA TYR A 267 0.13 -5.11 -12.61
C TYR A 267 1.45 -5.89 -12.53
N ILE A 268 1.54 -7.08 -13.13
CA ILE A 268 2.77 -7.87 -13.15
C ILE A 268 3.92 -7.17 -13.89
N LYS A 269 3.64 -6.45 -14.98
CA LYS A 269 4.65 -5.63 -15.67
C LYS A 269 5.28 -4.59 -14.74
N ARG A 270 4.49 -4.00 -13.83
CA ARG A 270 4.96 -3.02 -12.83
C ARG A 270 5.79 -3.68 -11.75
N ILE A 271 5.42 -4.87 -11.28
CA ILE A 271 6.23 -5.64 -10.31
C ILE A 271 7.58 -6.04 -10.93
N ARG A 272 7.61 -6.44 -12.21
CA ARG A 272 8.87 -6.70 -12.92
C ARG A 272 9.75 -5.45 -13.04
N TYR A 273 9.14 -4.29 -13.22
CA TYR A 273 9.86 -3.02 -13.19
C TYR A 273 10.42 -2.74 -11.80
N LEU A 274 9.59 -2.92 -10.77
CA LEU A 274 9.97 -2.72 -9.38
C LEU A 274 11.10 -3.66 -8.94
N ASP A 275 11.12 -4.92 -9.38
CA ASP A 275 12.20 -5.88 -9.13
C ASP A 275 13.56 -5.34 -9.58
N ARG A 276 13.61 -4.65 -10.75
CA ARG A 276 14.84 -3.97 -11.22
C ARG A 276 15.21 -2.79 -10.33
N LYS A 277 14.22 -1.99 -9.88
CA LYS A 277 14.48 -0.85 -8.99
C LYS A 277 14.96 -1.28 -7.61
N ILE A 278 14.48 -2.40 -7.10
CA ILE A 278 14.97 -3.05 -5.89
C ILE A 278 16.46 -3.47 -6.07
N SER A 279 16.81 -4.03 -7.23
CA SER A 279 18.22 -4.36 -7.55
C SER A 279 19.15 -3.14 -7.52
N GLU A 280 18.68 -2.01 -8.09
CA GLU A 280 19.39 -0.74 -8.06
C GLU A 280 19.59 -0.23 -6.62
N ALA A 281 18.55 -0.27 -5.80
CA ALA A 281 18.59 0.13 -4.40
C ALA A 281 19.57 -0.74 -3.59
N ILE A 282 19.50 -2.07 -3.74
CA ILE A 282 20.43 -3.01 -3.08
C ILE A 282 21.88 -2.72 -3.51
N THR A 283 22.09 -2.44 -4.79
CA THR A 283 23.43 -2.11 -5.31
C THR A 283 23.97 -0.81 -4.67
N THR A 284 23.10 0.21 -4.54
CA THR A 284 23.46 1.47 -3.87
C THR A 284 23.79 1.23 -2.40
N MET A 285 22.98 0.45 -1.68
CA MET A 285 23.18 0.12 -0.27
C MET A 285 24.45 -0.71 -0.03
N LYS A 286 24.81 -1.62 -0.95
CA LYS A 286 26.10 -2.35 -0.88
C LYS A 286 27.29 -1.41 -1.05
N LYS A 287 27.24 -0.51 -2.04
CA LYS A 287 28.32 0.45 -2.30
C LYS A 287 28.56 1.42 -1.15
N SER A 288 27.52 1.76 -0.41
CA SER A 288 27.63 2.66 0.76
C SER A 288 28.07 1.95 2.04
N GLY A 289 28.14 0.62 2.06
CA GLY A 289 28.45 -0.18 3.25
C GLY A 289 27.26 -0.40 4.19
N VAL A 290 26.06 0.17 3.91
CA VAL A 290 24.90 -0.03 4.80
C VAL A 290 24.49 -1.49 4.93
N LEU A 291 24.81 -2.33 3.92
CA LEU A 291 24.61 -3.78 3.95
C LEU A 291 25.82 -4.56 4.49
N ASP A 292 26.81 -3.91 5.12
CA ASP A 292 27.94 -4.64 5.71
C ASP A 292 27.56 -5.33 7.02
N ASN A 293 26.56 -4.83 7.71
CA ASN A 293 25.90 -5.48 8.86
C ASN A 293 24.43 -5.06 8.87
N ALA A 294 23.57 -5.77 8.17
CA ALA A 294 22.17 -5.37 7.98
C ALA A 294 21.20 -6.54 7.89
N THR A 295 19.95 -6.28 8.25
CA THR A 295 18.80 -7.08 7.83
C THR A 295 17.97 -6.28 6.84
N LEU A 296 17.82 -6.82 5.63
CA LEU A 296 16.95 -6.31 4.59
C LEU A 296 15.60 -7.04 4.67
N ILE A 297 14.53 -6.30 4.82
CA ILE A 297 13.17 -6.78 4.87
C ILE A 297 12.44 -6.27 3.64
N ILE A 298 11.79 -7.15 2.90
CA ILE A 298 10.94 -6.80 1.76
C ILE A 298 9.54 -7.30 2.04
N THR A 299 8.56 -6.40 1.95
CA THR A 299 7.16 -6.72 2.23
C THR A 299 6.20 -5.82 1.46
N SER A 300 4.91 -5.99 1.68
CA SER A 300 3.84 -5.11 1.22
C SER A 300 2.90 -4.75 2.37
N ASP A 301 2.17 -3.68 2.23
CA ASP A 301 1.15 -3.22 3.19
C ASP A 301 -0.20 -3.92 2.99
N HIS A 302 -0.58 -4.22 1.75
CA HIS A 302 -1.75 -5.00 1.32
C HIS A 302 -1.58 -5.44 -0.13
N GLY A 303 -2.50 -6.24 -0.61
CA GLY A 303 -2.56 -6.67 -2.00
C GLY A 303 -3.64 -5.95 -2.81
N GLN A 304 -4.12 -6.60 -3.89
CA GLN A 304 -5.07 -6.03 -4.84
C GLN A 304 -5.89 -7.09 -5.56
N MET A 305 -7.19 -6.82 -5.83
CA MET A 305 -8.11 -7.68 -6.57
C MET A 305 -8.20 -7.27 -8.03
N PHE A 306 -8.47 -8.24 -8.90
CA PHE A 306 -8.58 -8.06 -10.36
C PHE A 306 -9.85 -8.69 -10.93
N GLY A 307 -10.90 -8.78 -10.15
CA GLY A 307 -12.19 -9.37 -10.52
C GLY A 307 -12.61 -10.53 -9.63
N GLU A 308 -11.68 -11.14 -8.89
CA GLU A 308 -11.98 -12.21 -7.94
C GLU A 308 -13.04 -11.74 -6.94
N HIS A 309 -13.94 -12.61 -6.52
CA HIS A 309 -15.08 -12.29 -5.62
C HIS A 309 -15.90 -11.07 -6.06
N HIS A 310 -15.94 -10.80 -7.37
CA HIS A 310 -16.60 -9.63 -7.91
C HIS A 310 -16.05 -8.32 -7.34
N MET A 311 -14.74 -8.28 -7.02
CA MET A 311 -14.04 -7.12 -6.44
C MET A 311 -12.92 -6.64 -7.35
N LEU A 312 -12.67 -5.34 -7.32
CA LEU A 312 -11.63 -4.70 -8.11
C LEU A 312 -10.80 -3.77 -7.23
N TYR A 313 -9.47 -3.86 -7.36
CA TYR A 313 -8.48 -3.07 -6.61
C TYR A 313 -8.45 -3.42 -5.11
N HIS A 314 -8.31 -2.45 -4.22
CA HIS A 314 -8.15 -2.61 -2.78
C HIS A 314 -9.10 -1.69 -1.98
N SER A 315 -8.92 -1.57 -0.67
CA SER A 315 -9.84 -0.91 0.26
C SER A 315 -11.21 -1.60 0.32
N LEU A 316 -11.18 -2.93 0.33
CA LEU A 316 -12.34 -3.82 0.30
C LEU A 316 -12.18 -4.92 1.35
N GLN A 317 -13.02 -5.94 1.28
CA GLN A 317 -12.97 -7.08 2.19
C GLN A 317 -11.62 -7.80 2.10
N PRO A 318 -11.09 -8.32 3.24
CA PRO A 318 -9.75 -8.89 3.33
C PRO A 318 -9.67 -10.32 2.77
N TYR A 319 -10.05 -10.54 1.50
CA TYR A 319 -9.77 -11.77 0.78
C TYR A 319 -8.26 -11.93 0.53
N GLU A 320 -7.83 -13.16 0.20
CA GLU A 320 -6.40 -13.49 0.04
C GLU A 320 -5.67 -12.57 -0.95
N GLY A 321 -6.34 -12.13 -2.01
CA GLY A 321 -5.79 -11.16 -2.95
C GLY A 321 -5.42 -9.81 -2.33
N ILE A 322 -6.04 -9.43 -1.20
CA ILE A 322 -5.75 -8.20 -0.46
C ILE A 322 -4.94 -8.49 0.82
N ALA A 323 -5.32 -9.50 1.58
CA ALA A 323 -4.75 -9.74 2.90
C ALA A 323 -3.39 -10.45 2.86
N ARG A 324 -3.14 -11.31 1.85
CA ARG A 324 -1.90 -12.07 1.76
C ARG A 324 -0.81 -11.29 1.03
N VAL A 325 0.29 -10.98 1.72
CA VAL A 325 1.42 -10.20 1.22
C VAL A 325 2.73 -10.97 1.29
N PRO A 326 3.75 -10.64 0.47
CA PRO A 326 5.06 -11.24 0.63
C PRO A 326 5.77 -10.67 1.86
N LEU A 327 6.55 -11.51 2.55
CA LEU A 327 7.53 -11.07 3.54
C LEU A 327 8.82 -11.87 3.35
N ILE A 328 9.90 -11.17 3.10
CA ILE A 328 11.24 -11.72 2.91
C ILE A 328 12.18 -11.03 3.88
N ALA A 329 12.98 -11.77 4.63
CA ALA A 329 14.03 -11.25 5.50
C ALA A 329 15.38 -11.84 5.10
N VAL A 330 16.38 -10.98 4.88
CA VAL A 330 17.71 -11.37 4.42
C VAL A 330 18.76 -10.67 5.26
N ASN A 331 19.60 -11.43 5.95
CA ASN A 331 20.75 -10.89 6.66
C ASN A 331 21.93 -10.69 5.70
N TYR A 332 22.65 -9.61 5.91
CA TYR A 332 23.87 -9.27 5.18
C TYR A 332 25.03 -9.09 6.14
N THR A 333 26.18 -9.64 5.76
CA THR A 333 27.48 -9.45 6.41
C THR A 333 28.52 -9.14 5.33
N ASN A 334 29.27 -8.04 5.48
CA ASN A 334 30.27 -7.57 4.49
C ASN A 334 29.64 -7.46 3.06
N GLY A 335 28.43 -6.93 2.94
CA GLY A 335 27.71 -6.76 1.67
C GLY A 335 27.25 -8.07 1.00
N LYS A 336 27.45 -9.23 1.63
CA LYS A 336 27.03 -10.54 1.13
C LYS A 336 25.85 -11.07 1.94
N ILE A 337 24.98 -11.83 1.30
CA ILE A 337 23.89 -12.50 2.00
C ILE A 337 24.48 -13.57 2.92
N ASP A 338 24.13 -13.46 4.18
CA ASP A 338 24.56 -14.31 5.29
C ASP A 338 23.30 -14.75 6.07
N SER A 339 22.40 -15.42 5.37
CA SER A 339 21.16 -15.99 5.91
C SER A 339 21.10 -17.46 5.59
N GLU A 340 20.57 -18.24 6.50
CA GLU A 340 20.08 -19.57 6.19
C GLU A 340 18.80 -19.43 5.34
N SER A 341 18.67 -20.32 4.35
CA SER A 341 17.45 -20.39 3.52
C SER A 341 16.35 -21.07 4.31
N GLU A 342 15.28 -20.36 4.54
CA GLU A 342 14.12 -20.86 5.25
C GLU A 342 12.81 -20.47 4.56
N ARG A 343 11.83 -21.36 4.57
CA ARG A 343 10.45 -21.05 4.20
C ARG A 343 9.53 -21.36 5.36
N PHE A 344 8.71 -20.36 5.75
CA PHE A 344 7.69 -20.51 6.76
C PHE A 344 6.31 -20.29 6.13
N ASP A 345 5.44 -21.32 6.21
CA ASP A 345 4.13 -21.32 5.55
C ASP A 345 2.95 -21.00 6.49
N GLY A 346 3.18 -20.86 7.80
CA GLY A 346 2.14 -20.46 8.76
C GLY A 346 1.74 -18.97 8.65
N PRO A 347 0.54 -18.61 9.11
CA PRO A 347 0.07 -17.23 9.12
C PRO A 347 0.98 -16.33 9.98
N VAL A 348 1.43 -15.21 9.43
CA VAL A 348 2.31 -14.25 10.10
C VAL A 348 1.60 -12.91 10.26
N PRO A 349 1.40 -12.42 11.50
CA PRO A 349 0.76 -11.14 11.73
C PRO A 349 1.70 -9.97 11.43
N MET A 350 1.45 -9.24 10.35
CA MET A 350 2.34 -8.16 9.92
C MET A 350 2.40 -6.97 10.88
N ASN A 351 1.40 -6.72 11.72
CA ASN A 351 1.51 -5.72 12.78
C ASN A 351 2.63 -6.07 13.79
N LYS A 352 2.94 -7.35 14.00
CA LYS A 352 4.02 -7.81 14.88
C LYS A 352 5.42 -7.56 14.31
N LEU A 353 5.52 -7.16 13.05
CA LEU A 353 6.80 -6.76 12.44
C LEU A 353 7.47 -5.61 13.21
N HIS A 354 6.69 -4.68 13.79
CA HIS A 354 7.18 -3.66 14.71
C HIS A 354 8.01 -4.26 15.87
N GLY A 355 7.46 -5.26 16.55
CA GLY A 355 8.12 -5.92 17.66
C GLY A 355 9.34 -6.72 17.22
N ALA A 356 9.20 -7.49 16.14
CA ALA A 356 10.28 -8.29 15.56
C ALA A 356 11.49 -7.41 15.17
N ILE A 357 11.26 -6.29 14.49
CA ILE A 357 12.31 -5.32 14.17
C ILE A 357 12.91 -4.71 15.45
N SER A 358 12.10 -4.41 16.46
CA SER A 358 12.60 -3.86 17.73
C SER A 358 13.51 -4.83 18.47
N ASP A 359 13.18 -6.12 18.44
CA ASP A 359 13.97 -7.18 19.06
C ASP A 359 15.29 -7.38 18.31
N LEU A 360 15.25 -7.39 16.98
CA LEU A 360 16.41 -7.44 16.13
C LEU A 360 17.36 -6.22 16.36
N ALA A 361 16.81 -5.03 16.34
CA ALA A 361 17.57 -3.78 16.52
C ALA A 361 18.19 -3.64 17.91
N SER A 362 17.58 -4.25 18.94
CA SER A 362 18.14 -4.28 20.29
C SER A 362 19.13 -5.44 20.54
N GLY A 363 19.38 -6.27 19.52
CA GLY A 363 20.28 -7.43 19.62
C GLY A 363 19.73 -8.59 20.45
N ARG A 364 18.39 -8.62 20.70
CA ARG A 364 17.74 -9.72 21.39
C ARG A 364 17.57 -10.96 20.52
N THR A 365 17.52 -10.77 19.22
CA THR A 365 17.42 -11.83 18.21
C THR A 365 18.28 -11.49 17.00
N GLU A 366 18.65 -12.49 16.23
CA GLU A 366 19.32 -12.32 14.92
C GLU A 366 18.37 -12.50 13.74
N ALA A 367 17.15 -12.96 14.00
CA ALA A 367 16.09 -13.21 13.02
C ALA A 367 14.77 -12.53 13.44
N LEU A 368 13.85 -12.37 12.49
CA LEU A 368 12.54 -11.77 12.76
C LEU A 368 11.56 -12.73 13.45
N ASP A 369 11.92 -13.96 13.71
CA ASP A 369 11.03 -15.09 14.02
C ASP A 369 10.23 -14.97 15.30
N GLY A 370 10.83 -14.48 16.38
CA GLY A 370 10.29 -14.61 17.74
C GLY A 370 8.87 -14.06 17.95
N GLN A 371 8.49 -12.99 17.23
CA GLN A 371 7.16 -12.41 17.31
C GLN A 371 6.27 -12.74 16.10
N LEU A 372 6.85 -13.22 15.02
CA LEU A 372 6.15 -13.51 13.78
C LEU A 372 5.68 -14.97 13.71
N LYS A 373 6.52 -15.92 14.16
CA LYS A 373 6.20 -17.34 14.19
C LYS A 373 5.44 -17.70 15.48
N GLY A 374 4.53 -18.63 15.42
CA GLY A 374 3.82 -19.17 16.59
C GLY A 374 2.57 -18.40 17.03
N ALA A 375 2.16 -17.35 16.32
CA ALA A 375 0.87 -16.73 16.58
C ALA A 375 -0.27 -17.71 16.25
N ARG A 376 -1.07 -18.08 17.26
CA ARG A 376 -2.22 -18.97 17.07
C ARG A 376 -3.28 -18.38 16.17
N TYR A 377 -3.50 -17.07 16.27
CA TYR A 377 -4.45 -16.32 15.48
C TYR A 377 -3.77 -15.09 14.87
N THR A 378 -4.10 -14.83 13.62
CA THR A 378 -3.66 -13.63 12.89
C THR A 378 -4.89 -12.95 12.32
N VAL A 379 -4.90 -11.62 12.25
CA VAL A 379 -6.07 -10.87 11.77
C VAL A 379 -5.71 -9.87 10.68
N SER A 380 -6.67 -9.69 9.76
CA SER A 380 -6.69 -8.59 8.78
C SER A 380 -8.02 -7.87 8.87
N GLU A 381 -8.01 -6.54 8.99
CA GLU A 381 -9.20 -5.77 9.32
C GLU A 381 -9.56 -4.77 8.22
N HIS A 382 -10.81 -4.82 7.79
CA HIS A 382 -11.44 -3.78 7.00
C HIS A 382 -12.39 -2.98 7.89
N THR A 383 -12.11 -1.69 8.07
CA THR A 383 -12.89 -0.81 8.96
C THR A 383 -13.95 0.01 8.22
N GLY A 384 -14.15 -0.28 6.95
CA GLY A 384 -15.01 0.47 6.04
C GLY A 384 -14.20 1.41 5.13
N ILE A 385 -14.89 1.99 4.18
CA ILE A 385 -14.32 2.94 3.20
C ILE A 385 -14.68 4.34 3.65
N SER A 386 -13.76 5.29 3.46
CA SER A 386 -14.04 6.71 3.70
C SER A 386 -15.14 7.21 2.76
N GLU A 387 -16.19 7.80 3.30
CA GLU A 387 -17.36 8.23 2.55
C GLU A 387 -17.11 9.44 1.63
N GLY A 388 -16.10 10.29 1.92
CA GLY A 388 -15.91 11.57 1.25
C GLY A 388 -15.69 11.50 -0.28
N TRP A 389 -14.96 10.52 -0.76
CA TRP A 389 -14.77 10.29 -2.20
C TRP A 389 -16.03 9.83 -2.92
N ASP A 390 -16.90 9.18 -2.20
CA ASP A 390 -18.03 8.47 -2.74
C ASP A 390 -19.31 9.30 -2.73
N GLU A 391 -19.46 10.25 -1.79
CA GLU A 391 -20.59 11.16 -1.75
C GLU A 391 -20.68 12.06 -2.98
N THR A 392 -19.54 12.53 -3.50
CA THR A 392 -19.53 13.36 -4.71
C THR A 392 -20.06 12.59 -5.91
N LEU A 393 -19.67 11.31 -6.05
CA LEU A 393 -20.18 10.44 -7.10
C LEU A 393 -21.68 10.12 -6.90
N LEU A 394 -22.11 9.85 -5.66
CA LEU A 394 -23.51 9.58 -5.33
C LEU A 394 -24.40 10.83 -5.47
N ARG A 395 -23.89 12.01 -5.15
CA ARG A 395 -24.60 13.29 -5.40
C ARG A 395 -24.76 13.57 -6.89
N MET A 396 -23.80 13.13 -7.73
CA MET A 396 -23.90 13.21 -9.19
C MET A 396 -24.87 12.19 -9.79
N LEU A 397 -24.94 11.00 -9.21
CA LEU A 397 -25.87 9.95 -9.57
C LEU A 397 -27.14 10.12 -8.72
N LYS A 398 -28.05 11.04 -9.12
CA LYS A 398 -29.33 11.25 -8.39
C LYS A 398 -30.02 9.90 -8.13
N PRO A 399 -30.59 9.66 -6.91
CA PRO A 399 -31.14 8.35 -6.51
C PRO A 399 -32.34 7.84 -7.31
N ARG A 400 -32.71 8.50 -8.40
CA ARG A 400 -33.88 8.19 -9.23
C ARG A 400 -33.65 7.11 -10.29
N SER A 401 -32.39 6.61 -10.50
CA SER A 401 -32.11 5.55 -11.45
C SER A 401 -31.83 4.21 -10.75
N LYS A 402 -32.23 3.09 -11.37
CA LYS A 402 -31.91 1.74 -10.89
C LYS A 402 -30.40 1.53 -10.71
N SER A 403 -29.59 2.18 -11.54
CA SER A 403 -28.13 2.14 -11.49
C SER A 403 -27.56 2.80 -10.22
N ALA A 404 -28.10 3.95 -9.80
CA ALA A 404 -27.68 4.62 -8.58
C ALA A 404 -27.99 3.78 -7.32
N ALA A 405 -29.15 3.11 -7.30
CA ALA A 405 -29.52 2.21 -6.22
C ALA A 405 -28.54 1.03 -6.10
N ARG A 406 -28.16 0.40 -7.20
CA ARG A 406 -27.16 -0.71 -7.21
C ARG A 406 -25.78 -0.25 -6.72
N ILE A 407 -25.31 0.93 -7.13
CA ILE A 407 -24.02 1.47 -6.67
C ILE A 407 -24.11 1.75 -5.16
N TYR A 408 -25.21 2.32 -4.68
CA TYR A 408 -25.43 2.58 -3.26
C TYR A 408 -25.38 1.27 -2.46
N GLU A 409 -26.07 0.24 -2.93
CA GLU A 409 -26.10 -1.09 -2.29
C GLU A 409 -24.69 -1.72 -2.27
N ALA A 410 -23.98 -1.74 -3.39
CA ALA A 410 -22.61 -2.26 -3.46
C ALA A 410 -21.67 -1.53 -2.49
N LYS A 411 -21.79 -0.21 -2.37
CA LYS A 411 -21.04 0.58 -1.40
C LYS A 411 -21.44 0.26 0.03
N HIS A 412 -22.73 0.23 0.32
CA HIS A 412 -23.24 -0.05 1.66
C HIS A 412 -22.77 -1.42 2.16
N MET A 413 -22.80 -2.43 1.30
CA MET A 413 -22.33 -3.79 1.62
C MET A 413 -20.83 -3.83 1.88
N ASN A 414 -20.02 -3.08 1.12
CA ASN A 414 -18.57 -3.05 1.26
C ASN A 414 -18.06 -2.04 2.29
N ASN A 415 -18.91 -1.15 2.80
CA ASN A 415 -18.54 -0.19 3.84
C ASN A 415 -18.71 -0.75 5.26
N LYS A 416 -19.12 -2.00 5.41
CA LYS A 416 -19.25 -2.66 6.70
C LYS A 416 -17.90 -3.19 7.18
N ARG A 417 -17.66 -3.11 8.48
CA ARG A 417 -16.48 -3.72 9.11
C ARG A 417 -16.45 -5.23 8.85
N VAL A 418 -15.29 -5.72 8.45
CA VAL A 418 -15.00 -7.15 8.29
C VAL A 418 -13.65 -7.45 8.89
N THR A 419 -13.54 -8.51 9.67
CA THR A 419 -12.26 -9.02 10.17
C THR A 419 -12.04 -10.43 9.62
N ALA A 420 -10.96 -10.62 8.85
CA ALA A 420 -10.47 -11.95 8.54
C ALA A 420 -9.62 -12.45 9.71
N VAL A 421 -9.92 -13.63 10.22
CA VAL A 421 -9.17 -14.32 11.29
C VAL A 421 -8.58 -15.58 10.72
N TYR A 422 -7.27 -15.77 10.88
CA TYR A 422 -6.53 -16.94 10.45
C TYR A 422 -6.15 -17.81 11.64
N CYS A 423 -6.27 -19.14 11.49
CA CYS A 423 -5.83 -20.15 12.44
C CYS A 423 -5.27 -21.34 11.65
N GLY A 424 -3.94 -21.44 11.54
CA GLY A 424 -3.31 -22.38 10.59
C GLY A 424 -3.74 -22.06 9.15
N ASN A 425 -4.22 -23.06 8.42
CA ASN A 425 -4.76 -22.95 7.07
C ASN A 425 -6.22 -22.47 7.02
N MET A 426 -6.90 -22.38 8.16
CA MET A 426 -8.30 -21.95 8.21
C MET A 426 -8.42 -20.44 8.31
N LYS A 427 -9.34 -19.85 7.53
CA LYS A 427 -9.66 -18.44 7.53
C LYS A 427 -11.15 -18.22 7.74
N LEU A 428 -11.49 -17.42 8.74
CA LEU A 428 -12.84 -16.94 8.99
C LEU A 428 -12.97 -15.49 8.54
N MET A 429 -13.98 -15.18 7.73
CA MET A 429 -14.45 -13.82 7.44
C MET A 429 -15.60 -13.49 8.39
N HIS A 430 -15.35 -12.68 9.40
CA HIS A 430 -16.34 -12.24 10.37
C HIS A 430 -16.91 -10.89 9.97
N TYR A 431 -18.22 -10.84 9.69
CA TYR A 431 -18.93 -9.65 9.24
C TYR A 431 -19.69 -8.99 10.39
N PHE A 432 -19.41 -7.71 10.64
CA PHE A 432 -20.12 -6.93 11.64
C PHE A 432 -21.41 -6.36 11.01
N GLY A 433 -22.50 -7.10 11.11
CA GLY A 433 -23.81 -6.72 10.57
C GLY A 433 -24.68 -7.92 10.20
N GLU A 434 -25.52 -7.76 9.18
CA GLU A 434 -26.51 -8.80 8.80
C GLU A 434 -25.93 -9.94 7.97
N ARG A 435 -24.75 -9.76 7.36
CA ARG A 435 -24.11 -10.78 6.54
C ARG A 435 -23.59 -11.91 7.45
N LYS A 436 -23.89 -13.15 7.09
CA LYS A 436 -23.36 -14.33 7.79
C LYS A 436 -21.87 -14.51 7.54
N ASP A 437 -21.19 -14.99 8.57
CA ASP A 437 -19.78 -15.35 8.47
C ASP A 437 -19.54 -16.44 7.41
N SER A 438 -18.34 -16.43 6.85
CA SER A 438 -17.87 -17.49 5.96
C SER A 438 -16.50 -17.96 6.41
N MET A 439 -16.19 -19.24 6.14
CA MET A 439 -14.93 -19.87 6.53
C MET A 439 -14.36 -20.67 5.38
N TYR A 440 -13.05 -20.62 5.21
CA TYR A 440 -12.34 -21.20 4.07
C TYR A 440 -11.16 -22.04 4.56
N ASP A 441 -10.88 -23.14 3.87
CA ASP A 441 -9.66 -23.96 4.02
C ASP A 441 -8.68 -23.59 2.91
N LEU A 442 -7.72 -22.74 3.23
CA LEU A 442 -6.82 -22.13 2.24
C LEU A 442 -5.83 -23.10 1.60
N ASP A 443 -5.60 -24.30 2.18
CA ASP A 443 -4.78 -25.33 1.55
C ASP A 443 -5.52 -26.00 0.40
N ASN A 444 -6.84 -26.22 0.55
CA ASN A 444 -7.69 -26.87 -0.44
C ASN A 444 -8.50 -25.89 -1.30
N ASP A 445 -8.69 -24.67 -0.82
CA ASP A 445 -9.47 -23.59 -1.47
C ASP A 445 -8.76 -22.24 -1.32
N PRO A 446 -7.60 -22.05 -1.98
CA PRO A 446 -6.83 -20.82 -1.90
C PRO A 446 -7.53 -19.61 -2.53
N GLU A 447 -8.54 -19.82 -3.36
CA GLU A 447 -9.33 -18.77 -4.01
C GLU A 447 -10.61 -18.42 -3.21
N GLU A 448 -10.87 -19.09 -2.07
CA GLU A 448 -11.97 -18.80 -1.14
C GLU A 448 -13.38 -18.92 -1.77
N GLU A 449 -13.58 -19.92 -2.61
CA GLU A 449 -14.84 -20.14 -3.33
C GLU A 449 -15.83 -21.00 -2.54
N HIS A 450 -15.34 -21.84 -1.60
CA HIS A 450 -16.13 -22.85 -0.91
C HIS A 450 -16.23 -22.56 0.59
N ASN A 451 -17.39 -22.09 1.05
CA ASN A 451 -17.63 -21.83 2.46
C ASN A 451 -17.82 -23.12 3.26
N VAL A 452 -16.88 -23.44 4.17
CA VAL A 452 -16.85 -24.64 5.01
C VAL A 452 -17.26 -24.38 6.46
N ILE A 453 -17.93 -23.27 6.75
CA ILE A 453 -18.28 -22.87 8.13
C ILE A 453 -19.19 -23.90 8.82
N ASP A 454 -20.11 -24.51 8.09
CA ASP A 454 -21.10 -25.44 8.67
C ASP A 454 -20.47 -26.73 9.23
N VAL A 455 -19.38 -27.19 8.62
CA VAL A 455 -18.63 -28.37 9.10
C VAL A 455 -17.53 -28.00 10.11
N ASN A 456 -17.27 -26.71 10.33
CA ASN A 456 -16.21 -26.19 11.22
C ASN A 456 -16.75 -25.24 12.31
N ARG A 457 -18.03 -25.33 12.70
CA ARG A 457 -18.72 -24.39 13.61
C ARG A 457 -17.97 -24.13 14.91
N ALA A 458 -17.43 -25.16 15.55
CA ALA A 458 -16.72 -25.03 16.82
C ALA A 458 -15.43 -24.18 16.68
N LEU A 459 -14.71 -24.33 15.59
CA LEU A 459 -13.54 -23.51 15.28
C LEU A 459 -13.96 -22.09 14.89
N ALA A 460 -14.99 -21.93 14.07
CA ALA A 460 -15.52 -20.63 13.66
C ALA A 460 -15.91 -19.75 14.87
N ILE A 461 -16.56 -20.32 15.88
CA ILE A 461 -16.91 -19.60 17.12
C ILE A 461 -15.64 -19.10 17.85
N LYS A 462 -14.60 -19.95 17.96
CA LYS A 462 -13.33 -19.56 18.59
C LYS A 462 -12.62 -18.45 17.80
N MET A 463 -12.65 -18.51 16.47
CA MET A 463 -12.05 -17.51 15.60
C MET A 463 -12.84 -16.21 15.62
N ALA A 464 -14.17 -16.24 15.60
CA ALA A 464 -15.03 -15.06 15.70
C ALA A 464 -14.80 -14.27 17.01
N ALA A 465 -14.47 -14.95 18.11
CA ALA A 465 -14.09 -14.30 19.36
C ALA A 465 -12.81 -13.46 19.24
N GLN A 466 -11.92 -13.75 18.28
CA GLN A 466 -10.70 -12.99 18.01
C GLN A 466 -10.94 -11.79 17.07
N ALA A 467 -12.10 -11.73 16.42
CA ALA A 467 -12.45 -10.64 15.50
C ALA A 467 -12.87 -9.35 16.22
N LYS A 468 -13.24 -9.44 17.49
CA LYS A 468 -13.77 -8.34 18.31
C LYS A 468 -12.73 -7.34 18.74
#